data_2348e6a0d8ee0a847d6914ec160fdfcc
#
_entry.id   2348e6a0d8ee0a847d6914ec160fdfcc
#
_cell.length_a   1.000
_cell.length_b   1.000
_cell.length_c   1.000
_cell.angle_alpha   90.00
_cell.angle_beta   90.00
_cell.angle_gamma   90.00
#
_symmetry.space_group_name_H-M   'P 1'
#
loop_
_entity.id
_entity.type
_entity.pdbx_description
1 polymer ?
#
loop_
_entity_poly.entity_id
_entity_poly.type
_entity_poly.pdbx_seq_one_letter_code
_entity_poly.pdbx_strand_id
1 'polypeptide(L)'
;MKKLLIQPCVLMVASLGLLLTACGGDENAGGVTVIGEPTVSIEFVGTPGVSDVTVKFVPTEETAKFNYAIGSEQDRENFENGDIVGMQTETSNQEITHTWKDLEAGEYYVVYAMAYDEDGAAGPVSTHGFKTASSDFVVETYYIGDNSAAFRITNTNDYYTYKYALGTAADKEAFLNDELASIKTQSEVFDWAENYFDLEPATEYVFYCVGQDRSGRDTQLFEIPFTTYAEGSDEIPNFVYTEGAKDFYMQNYTVTPNALCKQLVLYQQTEGAADGTMFGVNNWKGLTLDMFDAWKDINIGAVGAGTYITSATNEVLEAAATTTDLELENPLDVYVIAYDEMYKPFLVKKYANSTPAFNANAALPDASDFTITVTDVTMEGFNIAINYTSDNTRAYFYDIISGDYWDNQIEHDMAALKNEMITNYLSLGWCYNRKSIENNYVIDPSIPDFVAGAKFYIGVLAMNENGPIEGGRAEEVALSEPFYLPE
;
A
#
# COMPACT_ATOMS: atom_id res chain seq x y z
N MET A 1 -41.85 15.97 8.44
CA MET A 1 -40.86 15.53 7.74
C MET A 1 -40.81 16.11 6.33
N LYS A 2 -40.20 17.25 6.19
CA LYS A 2 -40.09 17.97 4.92
C LYS A 2 -38.66 17.88 4.44
N LYS A 3 -38.45 17.22 3.30
CA LYS A 3 -37.20 17.25 2.55
C LYS A 3 -37.00 18.64 1.97
N LEU A 4 -35.96 19.31 2.35
CA LEU A 4 -35.51 20.53 1.66
C LEU A 4 -34.50 20.11 0.60
N LEU A 5 -34.89 20.23 -0.67
CA LEU A 5 -33.99 20.17 -1.80
C LEU A 5 -33.28 21.52 -1.89
N ILE A 6 -31.97 21.53 -1.75
CA ILE A 6 -31.14 22.67 -2.15
C ILE A 6 -30.54 22.28 -3.49
N GLN A 7 -30.95 22.98 -4.54
CA GLN A 7 -30.35 22.91 -5.87
C GLN A 7 -29.03 23.71 -5.86
N PRO A 8 -27.95 23.22 -6.42
CA PRO A 8 -26.79 24.05 -6.69
C PRO A 8 -27.08 24.92 -7.91
N CYS A 9 -26.85 26.22 -7.75
CA CYS A 9 -26.84 27.19 -8.83
C CYS A 9 -25.56 26.99 -9.65
N VAL A 10 -25.67 26.31 -10.78
CA VAL A 10 -24.62 26.27 -11.80
C VAL A 10 -24.65 27.59 -12.54
N LEU A 11 -23.65 28.43 -12.36
CA LEU A 11 -23.44 29.62 -13.17
C LEU A 11 -22.77 29.20 -14.49
N MET A 12 -23.55 28.88 -15.49
CA MET A 12 -23.10 28.77 -16.88
C MET A 12 -22.77 30.15 -17.42
N VAL A 13 -21.51 30.48 -17.58
CA VAL A 13 -21.11 31.61 -18.43
C VAL A 13 -21.12 31.12 -19.87
N ALA A 14 -22.26 31.30 -20.52
CA ALA A 14 -22.36 31.08 -21.95
C ALA A 14 -21.70 32.28 -22.70
N SER A 15 -20.57 32.03 -23.33
CA SER A 15 -20.02 32.93 -24.35
C SER A 15 -20.93 32.90 -25.55
N LEU A 16 -21.77 33.90 -25.68
CA LEU A 16 -22.67 34.11 -26.79
C LEU A 16 -21.90 34.74 -27.95
N GLY A 17 -21.39 33.92 -28.87
CA GLY A 17 -20.90 34.36 -30.16
C GLY A 17 -22.06 34.86 -31.00
N LEU A 18 -22.17 36.15 -31.20
CA LEU A 18 -23.12 36.77 -32.15
C LEU A 18 -22.64 36.53 -33.58
N LEU A 19 -23.23 35.57 -34.26
CA LEU A 19 -23.18 35.48 -35.73
C LEU A 19 -24.22 36.47 -36.30
N LEU A 20 -23.76 37.62 -36.76
CA LEU A 20 -24.56 38.51 -37.61
C LEU A 20 -24.38 38.07 -39.07
N THR A 21 -25.38 37.39 -39.61
CA THR A 21 -25.54 37.23 -41.07
C THR A 21 -26.25 38.46 -41.59
N ALA A 22 -25.51 39.33 -42.28
CA ALA A 22 -26.12 40.40 -43.10
C ALA A 22 -26.17 39.92 -44.54
N CYS A 23 -27.38 39.83 -45.07
CA CYS A 23 -27.64 39.74 -46.51
C CYS A 23 -27.86 41.13 -47.10
N GLY A 24 -27.24 41.42 -48.23
CA GLY A 24 -27.70 42.47 -49.14
C GLY A 24 -26.62 43.48 -49.57
N GLY A 25 -26.22 43.38 -50.83
CA GLY A 25 -25.15 44.07 -51.50
C GLY A 25 -25.18 45.56 -51.53
N ASP A 26 -24.00 46.19 -51.62
CA ASP A 26 -23.64 47.17 -52.63
C ASP A 26 -22.10 47.30 -52.65
N GLU A 27 -21.56 47.40 -53.85
CA GLU A 27 -20.16 47.56 -54.16
C GLU A 27 -19.68 48.98 -53.76
N ASN A 28 -18.55 49.06 -53.07
CA ASN A 28 -17.72 50.19 -52.66
C ASN A 28 -17.91 50.73 -51.22
N ALA A 29 -17.32 50.07 -50.31
CA ALA A 29 -16.80 50.67 -49.08
C ALA A 29 -15.54 49.89 -48.64
N GLY A 30 -14.48 50.64 -48.37
CA GLY A 30 -13.18 50.08 -47.92
C GLY A 30 -13.38 49.05 -46.82
N GLY A 31 -12.69 47.94 -46.91
CA GLY A 31 -12.78 46.87 -45.95
C GLY A 31 -12.45 47.41 -44.52
N VAL A 32 -13.45 47.48 -43.69
CA VAL A 32 -13.26 47.59 -42.26
C VAL A 32 -12.75 46.21 -41.84
N THR A 33 -11.46 46.06 -41.71
CA THR A 33 -10.86 44.95 -40.99
C THR A 33 -11.44 45.07 -39.57
N VAL A 34 -12.29 44.14 -39.17
CA VAL A 34 -12.69 44.04 -37.75
C VAL A 34 -11.40 43.59 -37.05
N ILE A 35 -10.68 44.56 -36.50
CA ILE A 35 -9.52 44.27 -35.64
C ILE A 35 -10.10 43.56 -34.41
N GLY A 36 -9.64 42.39 -34.12
CA GLY A 36 -10.02 41.66 -32.91
C GLY A 36 -9.68 42.51 -31.67
N GLU A 37 -10.38 42.32 -30.59
CA GLU A 37 -10.08 42.96 -29.32
C GLU A 37 -8.79 42.38 -28.74
N PRO A 38 -7.81 43.23 -28.29
CA PRO A 38 -6.56 42.70 -27.72
C PRO A 38 -6.84 41.93 -26.42
N THR A 39 -6.36 40.72 -26.29
CA THR A 39 -6.57 39.87 -25.09
C THR A 39 -5.28 39.13 -24.71
N VAL A 40 -5.20 38.71 -23.45
CA VAL A 40 -4.12 37.84 -22.94
C VAL A 40 -4.75 36.69 -22.18
N SER A 41 -4.47 35.47 -22.58
CA SER A 41 -4.81 34.28 -21.78
C SER A 41 -3.73 33.99 -20.73
N ILE A 42 -4.18 33.44 -19.60
CA ILE A 42 -3.35 33.11 -18.43
C ILE A 42 -3.34 31.58 -18.26
N GLU A 43 -2.17 30.96 -18.35
CA GLU A 43 -1.99 29.51 -18.20
C GLU A 43 -0.98 29.23 -17.09
N PHE A 44 -1.24 28.29 -16.20
CA PHE A 44 -0.23 27.87 -15.22
C PHE A 44 0.76 26.92 -15.85
N VAL A 45 2.05 27.09 -15.52
CA VAL A 45 3.13 26.20 -15.88
C VAL A 45 3.44 25.33 -14.67
N GLY A 46 2.88 24.13 -14.62
CA GLY A 46 2.92 23.27 -13.46
C GLY A 46 1.92 23.68 -12.36
N THR A 47 2.08 23.10 -11.19
CA THR A 47 1.24 23.37 -10.02
C THR A 47 1.83 24.50 -9.18
N PRO A 48 1.04 25.43 -8.64
CA PRO A 48 1.53 26.43 -7.69
C PRO A 48 2.24 25.79 -6.50
N GLY A 49 3.46 26.28 -6.20
CA GLY A 49 4.26 25.83 -5.06
C GLY A 49 3.78 26.40 -3.72
N VAL A 50 4.51 26.11 -2.65
CA VAL A 50 4.24 26.65 -1.30
C VAL A 50 4.43 28.17 -1.25
N SER A 51 5.40 28.68 -1.98
CA SER A 51 5.77 30.11 -1.99
C SER A 51 6.01 30.66 -3.37
N ASP A 52 5.65 29.95 -4.43
CA ASP A 52 5.88 30.37 -5.80
C ASP A 52 4.81 29.89 -6.76
N VAL A 53 4.67 30.59 -7.89
CA VAL A 53 3.83 30.19 -9.02
C VAL A 53 4.48 30.62 -10.33
N THR A 54 4.43 29.76 -11.32
CA THR A 54 4.90 30.08 -12.68
C THR A 54 3.69 30.15 -13.62
N VAL A 55 3.59 31.22 -14.35
CA VAL A 55 2.45 31.53 -15.22
C VAL A 55 2.97 31.87 -16.60
N LYS A 56 2.30 31.36 -17.62
CA LYS A 56 2.50 31.72 -19.03
C LYS A 56 1.38 32.64 -19.47
N PHE A 57 1.76 33.73 -20.11
CA PHE A 57 0.87 34.71 -20.72
C PHE A 57 0.91 34.54 -22.24
N VAL A 58 -0.26 34.40 -22.85
CA VAL A 58 -0.39 34.20 -24.30
C VAL A 58 -1.27 35.33 -24.86
N PRO A 59 -0.64 36.42 -25.36
CA PRO A 59 -1.37 37.52 -25.98
C PRO A 59 -1.87 37.20 -27.39
N THR A 60 -2.91 37.86 -27.83
CA THR A 60 -3.38 37.81 -29.22
C THR A 60 -2.53 38.69 -30.16
N GLU A 61 -2.68 38.50 -31.48
CA GLU A 61 -1.91 39.24 -32.49
C GLU A 61 -2.16 40.74 -32.45
N GLU A 62 -3.35 41.16 -31.99
CA GLU A 62 -3.76 42.56 -31.85
C GLU A 62 -3.12 43.26 -30.64
N THR A 63 -2.45 42.52 -29.78
CA THR A 63 -1.82 43.04 -28.58
C THR A 63 -0.50 43.77 -28.92
N ALA A 64 -0.37 45.04 -28.61
CA ALA A 64 0.89 45.79 -28.71
C ALA A 64 1.69 45.75 -27.40
N LYS A 65 0.99 45.74 -26.27
CA LYS A 65 1.56 45.54 -24.92
C LYS A 65 0.51 44.95 -24.00
N PHE A 66 0.96 44.37 -22.88
CA PHE A 66 0.04 43.97 -21.81
C PHE A 66 0.64 44.22 -20.44
N ASN A 67 -0.24 44.51 -19.48
CA ASN A 67 0.09 44.60 -18.08
C ASN A 67 -0.31 43.30 -17.40
N TYR A 68 0.45 42.88 -16.39
CA TYR A 68 0.12 41.74 -15.56
C TYR A 68 0.60 41.94 -14.11
N ALA A 69 -0.15 41.35 -13.18
CA ALA A 69 0.17 41.42 -11.75
C ALA A 69 -0.43 40.21 -11.01
N ILE A 70 -0.03 40.06 -9.76
CA ILE A 70 -0.63 39.12 -8.80
C ILE A 70 -1.20 39.97 -7.63
N GLY A 71 -2.33 39.54 -7.11
CA GLY A 71 -2.99 40.19 -5.96
C GLY A 71 -4.10 39.32 -5.38
N SER A 72 -4.96 39.89 -4.56
CA SER A 72 -6.18 39.28 -4.05
C SER A 72 -7.38 39.54 -4.99
N GLU A 73 -8.51 38.86 -4.79
CA GLU A 73 -9.75 39.15 -5.55
C GLU A 73 -10.21 40.59 -5.45
N GLN A 74 -9.84 41.31 -4.39
CA GLN A 74 -10.23 42.71 -4.13
C GLN A 74 -9.36 43.70 -4.90
N ASP A 75 -8.24 43.26 -5.49
CA ASP A 75 -7.29 44.13 -6.18
C ASP A 75 -7.60 44.36 -7.66
N ARG A 76 -8.73 43.86 -8.16
CA ARG A 76 -9.13 44.03 -9.56
C ARG A 76 -9.23 45.51 -9.98
N GLU A 77 -9.89 46.34 -9.18
CA GLU A 77 -10.04 47.78 -9.48
C GLU A 77 -8.67 48.50 -9.43
N ASN A 78 -7.80 48.13 -8.47
CA ASN A 78 -6.45 48.64 -8.38
C ASN A 78 -5.62 48.28 -9.62
N PHE A 79 -5.79 47.03 -10.11
CA PHE A 79 -5.12 46.59 -11.33
C PHE A 79 -5.60 47.33 -12.57
N GLU A 80 -6.91 47.50 -12.74
CA GLU A 80 -7.52 48.23 -13.86
C GLU A 80 -7.08 49.72 -13.89
N ASN A 81 -6.89 50.33 -12.72
CA ASN A 81 -6.43 51.71 -12.57
C ASN A 81 -4.90 51.87 -12.64
N GLY A 82 -4.15 50.76 -12.65
CA GLY A 82 -2.68 50.75 -12.64
C GLY A 82 -2.06 51.02 -11.28
N ASP A 83 -2.82 50.90 -10.19
CA ASP A 83 -2.41 51.20 -8.81
C ASP A 83 -1.95 49.96 -8.02
N ILE A 84 -2.05 48.73 -8.61
CA ILE A 84 -1.62 47.52 -7.95
C ILE A 84 -0.08 47.46 -7.80
N VAL A 85 0.37 47.09 -6.62
CA VAL A 85 1.82 47.02 -6.32
C VAL A 85 2.46 45.85 -7.12
N GLY A 86 3.60 46.12 -7.75
CA GLY A 86 4.35 45.08 -8.46
C GLY A 86 3.83 44.76 -9.86
N MET A 87 2.96 45.65 -10.44
CA MET A 87 2.51 45.51 -11.81
C MET A 87 3.68 45.50 -12.78
N GLN A 88 3.67 44.55 -13.70
CA GLN A 88 4.64 44.39 -14.79
C GLN A 88 4.00 44.80 -16.10
N THR A 89 4.81 45.28 -17.04
CA THR A 89 4.38 45.60 -18.41
C THR A 89 5.29 44.90 -19.42
N GLU A 90 4.70 44.14 -20.32
CA GLU A 90 5.35 43.57 -21.49
C GLU A 90 4.97 44.36 -22.73
N THR A 91 5.98 44.75 -23.54
CA THR A 91 5.78 45.61 -24.74
C THR A 91 5.91 44.79 -26.02
N SER A 92 5.42 43.58 -26.02
CA SER A 92 5.39 42.70 -27.19
C SER A 92 4.11 41.88 -27.19
N ASN A 93 3.82 41.26 -28.33
CA ASN A 93 2.77 40.25 -28.46
C ASN A 93 3.33 38.81 -28.38
N GLN A 94 4.51 38.65 -27.81
CA GLN A 94 5.12 37.32 -27.63
C GLN A 94 4.64 36.66 -26.34
N GLU A 95 4.51 35.37 -26.37
CA GLU A 95 4.30 34.59 -25.15
C GLU A 95 5.45 34.81 -24.19
N ILE A 96 5.14 35.02 -22.92
CA ILE A 96 6.13 35.10 -21.84
C ILE A 96 5.76 34.16 -20.70
N THR A 97 6.76 33.75 -19.93
CA THR A 97 6.58 33.03 -18.68
C THR A 97 7.14 33.86 -17.54
N HIS A 98 6.36 34.08 -16.48
CA HIS A 98 6.76 34.80 -15.29
C HIS A 98 6.57 33.94 -14.04
N THR A 99 7.55 34.01 -13.11
CA THR A 99 7.47 33.28 -11.82
C THR A 99 7.43 34.30 -10.68
N TRP A 100 6.34 34.28 -9.91
CA TRP A 100 6.29 34.97 -8.61
C TRP A 100 6.85 34.09 -7.54
N LYS A 101 7.58 34.68 -6.60
CA LYS A 101 8.21 34.06 -5.45
C LYS A 101 7.80 34.78 -4.16
N ASP A 102 8.13 34.18 -3.04
CA ASP A 102 7.89 34.73 -1.70
C ASP A 102 6.38 34.98 -1.41
N LEU A 103 5.51 34.14 -2.00
CA LEU A 103 4.11 34.09 -1.69
C LEU A 103 3.87 33.45 -0.33
N GLU A 104 2.80 33.81 0.36
CA GLU A 104 2.39 33.17 1.60
C GLU A 104 1.78 31.78 1.32
N ALA A 105 2.17 30.79 2.12
CA ALA A 105 1.71 29.43 1.98
C ALA A 105 0.21 29.29 2.35
N GLY A 106 -0.55 28.55 1.53
CA GLY A 106 -1.97 28.31 1.77
C GLY A 106 -2.88 29.51 1.53
N GLU A 107 -2.36 30.59 0.90
CA GLU A 107 -3.14 31.79 0.60
C GLU A 107 -3.68 31.77 -0.83
N TYR A 108 -4.81 32.45 -1.01
CA TYR A 108 -5.48 32.59 -2.32
C TYR A 108 -5.03 33.84 -3.02
N TYR A 109 -4.60 33.71 -4.26
CA TYR A 109 -4.14 34.76 -5.13
C TYR A 109 -4.91 34.78 -6.45
N VAL A 110 -4.92 35.92 -7.10
CA VAL A 110 -5.43 36.10 -8.45
C VAL A 110 -4.36 36.73 -9.33
N VAL A 111 -4.08 36.06 -10.46
CA VAL A 111 -3.28 36.67 -11.53
C VAL A 111 -4.17 37.46 -12.43
N TYR A 112 -3.80 38.70 -12.70
CA TYR A 112 -4.44 39.63 -13.58
C TYR A 112 -3.61 39.86 -14.82
N ALA A 113 -4.25 40.02 -15.99
CA ALA A 113 -3.63 40.50 -17.22
C ALA A 113 -4.60 41.38 -18.02
N MET A 114 -4.08 42.39 -18.68
CA MET A 114 -4.87 43.28 -19.55
C MET A 114 -4.01 43.72 -20.74
N ALA A 115 -4.51 43.43 -21.92
CA ALA A 115 -3.85 43.80 -23.17
C ALA A 115 -4.28 45.17 -23.68
N TYR A 116 -3.42 45.80 -24.47
CA TYR A 116 -3.66 47.06 -25.17
C TYR A 116 -3.24 46.92 -26.63
N ASP A 117 -3.98 47.52 -27.51
CA ASP A 117 -3.63 47.62 -28.93
C ASP A 117 -2.58 48.74 -29.21
N GLU A 118 -2.24 48.94 -30.49
CA GLU A 118 -1.29 49.99 -30.91
C GLU A 118 -1.76 51.42 -30.63
N ASP A 119 -3.07 51.64 -30.58
CA ASP A 119 -3.70 52.93 -30.28
C ASP A 119 -3.82 53.15 -28.77
N GLY A 120 -3.50 52.16 -27.95
CA GLY A 120 -3.57 52.20 -26.49
C GLY A 120 -4.97 51.86 -25.93
N ALA A 121 -5.89 51.38 -26.76
CA ALA A 121 -7.17 50.88 -26.26
C ALA A 121 -7.01 49.60 -25.48
N ALA A 122 -7.64 49.53 -24.31
CA ALA A 122 -7.55 48.36 -23.42
C ALA A 122 -8.60 47.32 -23.78
N GLY A 123 -8.21 46.07 -23.83
CA GLY A 123 -9.06 44.89 -23.85
C GLY A 123 -9.59 44.51 -22.47
N PRO A 124 -10.36 43.44 -22.37
CA PRO A 124 -10.87 42.94 -21.09
C PRO A 124 -9.77 42.46 -20.16
N VAL A 125 -10.00 42.57 -18.85
CA VAL A 125 -9.13 41.99 -17.84
C VAL A 125 -9.32 40.49 -17.78
N SER A 126 -8.28 39.78 -18.09
CA SER A 126 -8.17 38.31 -17.84
C SER A 126 -7.77 38.09 -16.38
N THR A 127 -8.39 37.09 -15.76
CA THR A 127 -8.07 36.71 -14.38
C THR A 127 -7.97 35.20 -14.24
N HIS A 128 -7.03 34.73 -13.41
CA HIS A 128 -6.92 33.32 -13.06
C HIS A 128 -6.54 33.19 -11.58
N GLY A 129 -7.49 32.70 -10.76
CA GLY A 129 -7.28 32.48 -9.33
C GLY A 129 -6.56 31.16 -9.03
N PHE A 130 -5.74 31.16 -8.00
CA PHE A 130 -5.10 29.96 -7.48
C PHE A 130 -4.85 30.09 -5.99
N LYS A 131 -4.60 28.95 -5.35
CA LYS A 131 -4.13 28.87 -3.98
C LYS A 131 -2.72 28.33 -3.97
N THR A 132 -1.80 28.97 -3.21
CA THR A 132 -0.47 28.39 -2.95
C THR A 132 -0.62 27.10 -2.17
N ALA A 133 0.35 26.19 -2.32
CA ALA A 133 0.39 24.98 -1.51
C ALA A 133 0.45 25.38 -0.03
N SER A 134 -0.35 24.73 0.78
CA SER A 134 -0.19 24.82 2.22
C SER A 134 1.05 24.03 2.62
N SER A 135 1.89 24.57 3.49
CA SER A 135 2.95 23.79 4.13
C SER A 135 2.39 22.64 5.00
N ASP A 136 1.07 22.69 5.27
CA ASP A 136 0.37 21.75 6.12
C ASP A 136 -0.25 20.58 5.34
N PHE A 137 -0.32 20.66 4.00
CA PHE A 137 -0.79 19.58 3.15
C PHE A 137 0.23 19.34 2.03
N VAL A 138 0.99 18.26 2.15
CA VAL A 138 2.09 17.90 1.25
C VAL A 138 1.81 16.57 0.62
N VAL A 139 2.03 16.44 -0.69
CA VAL A 139 1.95 15.21 -1.45
C VAL A 139 3.33 14.97 -2.07
N GLU A 140 3.93 13.83 -1.73
CA GLU A 140 5.28 13.47 -2.17
C GLU A 140 5.29 12.10 -2.85
N THR A 141 6.13 11.96 -3.87
CA THR A 141 6.52 10.63 -4.35
C THR A 141 7.42 9.99 -3.32
N TYR A 142 7.03 8.82 -2.84
CA TYR A 142 7.87 8.08 -1.90
C TYR A 142 8.84 7.16 -2.64
N TYR A 143 8.34 6.33 -3.55
CA TYR A 143 9.17 5.58 -4.51
C TYR A 143 8.43 5.33 -5.82
N ILE A 144 9.20 5.07 -6.87
CA ILE A 144 8.72 4.57 -8.16
C ILE A 144 9.54 3.31 -8.46
N GLY A 145 8.84 2.19 -8.65
CA GLY A 145 9.41 0.90 -9.01
C GLY A 145 9.21 0.56 -10.49
N ASP A 146 9.44 -0.69 -10.83
CA ASP A 146 9.18 -1.21 -12.17
C ASP A 146 7.71 -1.63 -12.36
N ASN A 147 7.02 -2.06 -11.31
CA ASN A 147 5.59 -2.42 -11.33
C ASN A 147 4.80 -1.89 -10.14
N SER A 148 5.37 -0.97 -9.39
CA SER A 148 4.72 -0.36 -8.22
C SER A 148 5.20 1.06 -8.00
N ALA A 149 4.39 1.86 -7.30
CA ALA A 149 4.72 3.21 -6.87
C ALA A 149 4.03 3.53 -5.55
N ALA A 150 4.61 4.42 -4.77
CA ALA A 150 3.99 4.91 -3.55
C ALA A 150 4.06 6.43 -3.44
N PHE A 151 3.00 7.00 -2.88
CA PHE A 151 2.85 8.43 -2.65
C PHE A 151 2.49 8.66 -1.19
N ARG A 152 3.15 9.63 -0.56
CA ARG A 152 2.88 10.04 0.81
C ARG A 152 2.08 11.33 0.81
N ILE A 153 1.02 11.37 1.58
CA ILE A 153 0.18 12.54 1.80
C ILE A 153 0.32 12.90 3.27
N THR A 154 0.92 14.05 3.56
CA THR A 154 1.08 14.57 4.92
C THR A 154 0.14 15.74 5.14
N ASN A 155 -0.61 15.70 6.23
CA ASN A 155 -1.59 16.71 6.59
C ASN A 155 -1.45 17.02 8.08
N THR A 156 -1.04 18.24 8.43
CA THR A 156 -0.67 18.53 9.80
C THR A 156 -1.83 19.01 10.67
N ASN A 157 -2.87 19.67 10.17
CA ASN A 157 -3.96 20.13 11.05
C ASN A 157 -5.28 20.55 10.44
N ASP A 158 -5.35 21.02 9.17
CA ASP A 158 -6.52 21.77 8.69
C ASP A 158 -7.37 21.00 7.68
N TYR A 159 -6.86 19.88 7.14
CA TYR A 159 -7.56 19.13 6.12
C TYR A 159 -8.32 17.97 6.75
N TYR A 160 -9.59 17.93 6.41
CA TYR A 160 -10.52 16.94 6.94
C TYR A 160 -10.64 15.71 6.05
N THR A 161 -10.63 15.93 4.75
CA THR A 161 -10.72 14.88 3.74
C THR A 161 -9.80 15.18 2.57
N TYR A 162 -9.38 14.13 1.88
CA TYR A 162 -8.73 14.26 0.58
C TYR A 162 -9.15 13.14 -0.35
N LYS A 163 -9.23 13.46 -1.64
CA LYS A 163 -9.44 12.50 -2.72
C LYS A 163 -8.17 12.36 -3.53
N TYR A 164 -7.91 11.17 -3.99
CA TYR A 164 -6.73 10.86 -4.80
C TYR A 164 -7.01 9.70 -5.76
N ALA A 165 -6.24 9.64 -6.84
CA ALA A 165 -6.33 8.59 -7.83
C ALA A 165 -5.01 8.42 -8.59
N LEU A 166 -4.79 7.24 -9.14
CA LEU A 166 -3.82 7.00 -10.17
C LEU A 166 -4.51 6.93 -11.53
N GLY A 167 -3.96 7.61 -12.51
CA GLY A 167 -4.47 7.66 -13.87
C GLY A 167 -3.37 8.00 -14.87
N THR A 168 -3.77 8.52 -16.02
CA THR A 168 -2.92 9.07 -17.08
C THR A 168 -3.13 10.57 -17.22
N ALA A 169 -2.32 11.26 -18.01
CA ALA A 169 -2.51 12.69 -18.26
C ALA A 169 -3.87 13.05 -18.87
N ALA A 170 -4.53 12.10 -19.55
CA ALA A 170 -5.87 12.29 -20.12
C ALA A 170 -7.00 12.22 -19.07
N ASP A 171 -6.73 11.71 -17.86
CA ASP A 171 -7.75 11.47 -16.83
C ASP A 171 -7.98 12.67 -15.91
N LYS A 172 -7.25 13.78 -16.10
CA LYS A 172 -7.32 14.96 -15.24
C LYS A 172 -8.76 15.51 -15.07
N GLU A 173 -9.45 15.73 -16.17
CA GLU A 173 -10.84 16.26 -16.14
C GLU A 173 -11.79 15.26 -15.47
N ALA A 174 -11.63 13.97 -15.75
CA ALA A 174 -12.43 12.91 -15.13
C ALA A 174 -12.17 12.83 -13.60
N PHE A 175 -10.94 13.07 -13.16
CA PHE A 175 -10.61 13.15 -11.74
C PHE A 175 -11.25 14.37 -11.09
N LEU A 176 -11.16 15.54 -11.70
CA LEU A 176 -11.74 16.78 -11.17
C LEU A 176 -13.28 16.70 -11.07
N ASN A 177 -13.92 16.05 -12.02
CA ASN A 177 -15.38 15.88 -12.08
C ASN A 177 -15.91 14.67 -11.29
N ASP A 178 -15.06 13.95 -10.54
CA ASP A 178 -15.41 12.72 -9.79
C ASP A 178 -15.90 11.55 -10.70
N GLU A 179 -15.46 11.52 -11.94
CA GLU A 179 -15.86 10.51 -12.94
C GLU A 179 -14.84 9.36 -13.08
N LEU A 180 -13.63 9.52 -12.53
CA LEU A 180 -12.59 8.50 -12.60
C LEU A 180 -12.85 7.36 -11.60
N ALA A 181 -13.01 6.14 -12.09
CA ALA A 181 -13.40 4.99 -11.27
C ALA A 181 -12.37 4.62 -10.19
N SER A 182 -11.11 5.02 -10.36
CA SER A 182 -10.01 4.75 -9.40
C SER A 182 -9.94 5.75 -8.24
N ILE A 183 -10.85 6.73 -8.18
CA ILE A 183 -10.85 7.73 -7.08
C ILE A 183 -11.08 7.06 -5.74
N LYS A 184 -10.19 7.38 -4.82
CA LYS A 184 -10.28 7.02 -3.40
C LYS A 184 -10.43 8.28 -2.56
N THR A 185 -11.09 8.16 -1.43
CA THR A 185 -11.25 9.26 -0.46
C THR A 185 -10.79 8.79 0.91
N GLN A 186 -10.05 9.65 1.60
CA GLN A 186 -9.57 9.40 2.95
C GLN A 186 -9.96 10.58 3.85
N SER A 187 -10.31 10.30 5.11
CA SER A 187 -10.73 11.28 6.10
C SER A 187 -9.95 11.13 7.39
N GLU A 188 -9.67 12.22 8.08
CA GLU A 188 -9.10 12.25 9.44
C GLU A 188 -7.73 11.58 9.58
N VAL A 189 -6.97 11.44 8.49
CA VAL A 189 -5.63 10.85 8.51
C VAL A 189 -4.59 11.94 8.31
N PHE A 190 -3.64 12.05 9.23
CA PHE A 190 -2.61 13.09 9.22
C PHE A 190 -1.38 12.74 8.39
N ASP A 191 -1.08 11.46 8.24
CA ASP A 191 0.03 10.94 7.46
C ASP A 191 -0.39 9.62 6.83
N TRP A 192 -0.39 9.56 5.51
CA TRP A 192 -0.88 8.44 4.74
C TRP A 192 0.03 8.15 3.56
N ALA A 193 0.41 6.89 3.39
CA ALA A 193 1.09 6.44 2.18
C ALA A 193 0.19 5.48 1.39
N GLU A 194 -0.04 5.80 0.13
CA GLU A 194 -0.76 4.93 -0.79
C GLU A 194 0.22 4.19 -1.67
N ASN A 195 0.09 2.86 -1.70
CA ASN A 195 0.85 1.98 -2.57
C ASN A 195 -0.01 1.52 -3.75
N TYR A 196 0.54 1.58 -4.94
CA TYR A 196 -0.02 1.04 -6.17
C TYR A 196 0.85 -0.13 -6.62
N PHE A 197 0.20 -1.27 -6.87
CA PHE A 197 0.82 -2.51 -7.32
C PHE A 197 0.31 -2.87 -8.72
N ASP A 198 0.98 -3.83 -9.35
CA ASP A 198 0.59 -4.36 -10.67
C ASP A 198 0.56 -3.28 -11.77
N LEU A 199 1.42 -2.28 -11.65
CA LEU A 199 1.61 -1.28 -12.69
C LEU A 199 2.39 -1.88 -13.86
N GLU A 200 2.08 -1.42 -15.07
CA GLU A 200 2.84 -1.81 -16.26
C GLU A 200 4.23 -1.18 -16.22
N PRO A 201 5.32 -1.95 -16.46
CA PRO A 201 6.67 -1.41 -16.53
C PRO A 201 6.85 -0.41 -17.67
N ALA A 202 7.79 0.52 -17.51
CA ALA A 202 8.13 1.57 -18.48
C ALA A 202 6.92 2.36 -19.00
N THR A 203 5.93 2.59 -18.14
CA THR A 203 4.64 3.22 -18.49
C THR A 203 4.46 4.54 -17.74
N GLU A 204 3.92 5.54 -18.44
CA GLU A 204 3.62 6.85 -17.89
C GLU A 204 2.30 6.85 -17.13
N TYR A 205 2.33 7.42 -15.92
CA TYR A 205 1.19 7.61 -15.04
C TYR A 205 1.18 9.02 -14.46
N VAL A 206 0.04 9.40 -13.90
CA VAL A 206 -0.11 10.61 -13.09
C VAL A 206 -0.84 10.26 -11.80
N PHE A 207 -0.25 10.64 -10.68
CA PHE A 207 -0.93 10.61 -9.40
C PHE A 207 -1.61 11.96 -9.17
N TYR A 208 -2.93 11.93 -8.92
CA TYR A 208 -3.76 13.09 -8.63
C TYR A 208 -4.16 13.10 -7.17
N CYS A 209 -4.12 14.28 -6.53
CA CYS A 209 -4.62 14.45 -5.17
C CYS A 209 -5.16 15.86 -4.96
N VAL A 210 -6.28 15.96 -4.26
CA VAL A 210 -6.90 17.22 -3.79
C VAL A 210 -7.32 17.03 -2.35
N GLY A 211 -6.88 17.91 -1.45
CA GLY A 211 -7.37 17.99 -0.08
C GLY A 211 -8.53 18.96 0.05
N GLN A 212 -9.41 18.76 1.03
CA GLN A 212 -10.49 19.67 1.38
C GLN A 212 -10.40 20.03 2.87
N ASP A 213 -10.35 21.31 3.17
CA ASP A 213 -10.31 21.81 4.54
C ASP A 213 -11.66 21.66 5.26
N ARG A 214 -11.68 21.92 6.57
CA ARG A 214 -12.91 21.84 7.39
C ARG A 214 -13.99 22.83 6.98
N SER A 215 -13.67 23.88 6.22
CA SER A 215 -14.62 24.83 5.68
C SER A 215 -15.17 24.43 4.31
N GLY A 216 -14.75 23.28 3.79
CA GLY A 216 -15.17 22.74 2.49
C GLY A 216 -14.45 23.38 1.30
N ARG A 217 -13.30 24.05 1.53
CA ARG A 217 -12.48 24.61 0.45
C ARG A 217 -11.45 23.58 0.02
N ASP A 218 -11.32 23.42 -1.29
CA ASP A 218 -10.32 22.52 -1.87
C ASP A 218 -8.91 23.14 -1.81
N THR A 219 -7.91 22.29 -1.66
CA THR A 219 -6.52 22.66 -1.94
C THR A 219 -6.32 22.81 -3.44
N GLN A 220 -5.12 23.20 -3.84
CA GLN A 220 -4.72 23.02 -5.23
C GLN A 220 -4.75 21.53 -5.61
N LEU A 221 -4.87 21.29 -6.90
CA LEU A 221 -4.64 19.94 -7.46
C LEU A 221 -3.14 19.62 -7.41
N PHE A 222 -2.78 18.54 -6.74
CA PHE A 222 -1.48 17.91 -6.91
C PHE A 222 -1.56 16.95 -8.10
N GLU A 223 -0.69 17.18 -9.06
CA GLU A 223 -0.56 16.39 -10.29
C GLU A 223 0.91 15.97 -10.42
N ILE A 224 1.18 14.71 -10.11
CA ILE A 224 2.55 14.16 -10.06
C ILE A 224 2.70 13.16 -11.20
N PRO A 225 3.26 13.58 -12.36
CA PRO A 225 3.56 12.67 -13.44
C PRO A 225 4.80 11.84 -13.08
N PHE A 226 4.78 10.56 -13.45
CA PHE A 226 5.91 9.66 -13.31
C PHE A 226 5.89 8.56 -14.37
N THR A 227 7.03 7.91 -14.54
CA THR A 227 7.17 6.74 -15.40
C THR A 227 7.73 5.61 -14.56
N THR A 228 7.10 4.44 -14.59
CA THR A 228 7.64 3.22 -13.97
C THR A 228 8.95 2.83 -14.66
N TYR A 229 9.86 2.21 -13.92
CA TYR A 229 11.10 1.68 -14.50
C TYR A 229 10.80 0.46 -15.39
N ALA A 230 11.75 0.11 -16.26
CA ALA A 230 11.67 -1.14 -17.00
C ALA A 230 11.68 -2.33 -16.03
N GLU A 231 11.02 -3.43 -16.41
CA GLU A 231 10.98 -4.65 -15.61
C GLU A 231 12.40 -5.13 -15.25
N GLY A 232 12.63 -5.38 -13.97
CA GLY A 232 13.92 -5.85 -13.47
C GLY A 232 15.05 -4.82 -13.57
N SER A 233 14.76 -3.52 -13.66
CA SER A 233 15.75 -2.45 -13.78
C SER A 233 16.84 -2.53 -12.72
N ASP A 234 18.11 -2.34 -13.14
CA ASP A 234 19.26 -2.23 -12.27
C ASP A 234 19.51 -0.78 -11.77
N GLU A 235 18.68 0.17 -12.19
CA GLU A 235 18.79 1.59 -11.79
C GLU A 235 18.16 1.87 -10.43
N ILE A 236 17.39 0.94 -9.89
CA ILE A 236 16.70 1.02 -8.61
C ILE A 236 17.00 -0.19 -7.75
N PRO A 237 16.87 -0.12 -6.40
CA PRO A 237 16.81 -1.30 -5.55
C PRO A 237 15.72 -2.26 -6.05
N ASN A 238 16.12 -3.44 -6.45
CA ASN A 238 15.25 -4.44 -7.05
C ASN A 238 15.68 -5.86 -6.68
N PHE A 239 14.86 -6.85 -6.99
CA PHE A 239 15.11 -8.24 -6.67
C PHE A 239 14.43 -9.20 -7.64
N VAL A 240 14.95 -10.42 -7.69
CA VAL A 240 14.28 -11.56 -8.34
C VAL A 240 13.66 -12.43 -7.25
N TYR A 241 12.37 -12.69 -7.37
CA TYR A 241 11.60 -13.56 -6.47
C TYR A 241 11.36 -14.91 -7.14
N THR A 242 11.52 -15.98 -6.37
CA THR A 242 11.28 -17.35 -6.83
C THR A 242 10.58 -18.15 -5.73
N GLU A 243 9.49 -18.81 -6.10
CA GLU A 243 8.83 -19.77 -5.23
C GLU A 243 9.61 -21.08 -5.20
N GLY A 244 9.81 -21.62 -4.00
CA GLY A 244 10.41 -22.93 -3.77
C GLY A 244 9.36 -24.02 -3.52
N ALA A 245 9.78 -25.09 -2.85
CA ALA A 245 8.86 -26.13 -2.42
C ALA A 245 7.87 -25.60 -1.38
N LYS A 246 6.63 -26.06 -1.47
CA LYS A 246 5.56 -25.69 -0.55
C LYS A 246 4.78 -26.91 -0.07
N ASP A 247 4.29 -26.82 1.14
CA ASP A 247 3.39 -27.78 1.73
C ASP A 247 2.26 -27.05 2.50
N PHE A 248 1.38 -27.78 3.15
CA PHE A 248 0.14 -27.23 3.72
C PHE A 248 0.37 -26.12 4.75
N TYR A 249 1.53 -26.04 5.38
CA TYR A 249 1.81 -25.05 6.43
C TYR A 249 3.05 -24.21 6.18
N MET A 250 3.91 -24.61 5.23
CA MET A 250 5.16 -23.93 4.96
C MET A 250 5.36 -23.67 3.47
N GLN A 251 5.76 -22.46 3.17
CA GLN A 251 6.12 -21.99 1.84
C GLN A 251 7.59 -21.59 1.84
N ASN A 252 8.36 -22.04 0.84
CA ASN A 252 9.75 -21.65 0.69
C ASN A 252 9.90 -20.64 -0.44
N TYR A 253 10.74 -19.64 -0.23
CA TYR A 253 11.00 -18.55 -1.15
C TYR A 253 12.50 -18.30 -1.26
N THR A 254 12.91 -17.86 -2.45
CA THR A 254 14.24 -17.32 -2.67
C THR A 254 14.09 -15.92 -3.27
N VAL A 255 14.66 -14.92 -2.62
CA VAL A 255 14.67 -13.53 -3.10
C VAL A 255 16.11 -13.08 -3.27
N THR A 256 16.49 -12.80 -4.52
CA THR A 256 17.85 -12.40 -4.87
C THR A 256 17.89 -10.90 -5.14
N PRO A 257 18.53 -10.08 -4.28
CA PRO A 257 18.62 -8.65 -4.46
C PRO A 257 19.62 -8.27 -5.56
N ASN A 258 19.41 -7.09 -6.19
CA ASN A 258 20.46 -6.46 -6.97
C ASN A 258 21.44 -5.68 -6.07
N ALA A 259 22.49 -5.10 -6.66
CA ALA A 259 23.55 -4.41 -5.92
C ALA A 259 23.09 -3.14 -5.17
N LEU A 260 21.96 -2.55 -5.57
CA LEU A 260 21.39 -1.34 -4.96
C LEU A 260 20.50 -1.65 -3.77
N CYS A 261 20.04 -2.89 -3.65
CA CYS A 261 19.19 -3.31 -2.54
C CYS A 261 20.03 -3.54 -1.28
N LYS A 262 19.76 -2.81 -0.21
CA LYS A 262 20.49 -2.91 1.06
C LYS A 262 19.94 -4.00 1.97
N GLN A 263 18.63 -4.18 1.98
CA GLN A 263 17.93 -5.14 2.80
C GLN A 263 16.68 -5.62 2.07
N LEU A 264 16.25 -6.84 2.36
CA LEU A 264 14.99 -7.40 1.92
C LEU A 264 14.11 -7.72 3.13
N VAL A 265 12.82 -7.52 2.97
CA VAL A 265 11.79 -8.05 3.89
C VAL A 265 10.79 -8.82 3.05
N LEU A 266 10.49 -10.05 3.46
CA LEU A 266 9.41 -10.85 2.91
C LEU A 266 8.32 -10.99 3.98
N TYR A 267 7.09 -10.69 3.61
CA TYR A 267 5.92 -10.86 4.46
C TYR A 267 4.86 -11.69 3.74
N GLN A 268 4.39 -12.76 4.38
CA GLN A 268 3.34 -13.63 3.87
C GLN A 268 2.13 -13.62 4.79
N GLN A 269 0.95 -13.65 4.22
CA GLN A 269 -0.32 -13.75 4.94
C GLN A 269 -1.38 -14.42 4.06
N THR A 270 -2.52 -14.79 4.66
CA THR A 270 -3.70 -15.21 3.91
C THR A 270 -4.22 -14.07 3.04
N GLU A 271 -4.66 -14.37 1.82
CA GLU A 271 -5.22 -13.37 0.90
C GLU A 271 -6.36 -12.59 1.57
N GLY A 272 -6.32 -11.28 1.48
CA GLY A 272 -7.30 -10.39 2.08
C GLY A 272 -7.26 -10.28 3.61
N ALA A 273 -6.46 -11.09 4.34
CA ALA A 273 -6.23 -10.91 5.78
C ALA A 273 -5.59 -9.54 6.10
N ALA A 274 -5.01 -8.93 5.09
CA ALA A 274 -4.51 -7.57 5.11
C ALA A 274 -5.59 -6.49 5.31
N ASP A 275 -6.84 -6.81 5.07
CA ASP A 275 -7.96 -5.92 5.37
C ASP A 275 -8.27 -5.86 6.89
N GLY A 276 -7.54 -6.65 7.68
CA GLY A 276 -7.65 -6.69 9.15
C GLY A 276 -6.58 -5.87 9.86
N THR A 277 -6.76 -5.72 11.16
CA THR A 277 -5.87 -4.99 12.06
C THR A 277 -4.52 -5.68 12.23
N MET A 278 -3.48 -5.21 11.56
CA MET A 278 -2.12 -5.46 12.00
C MET A 278 -1.54 -4.16 12.58
N PHE A 279 -0.97 -4.21 13.76
CA PHE A 279 -0.44 -3.05 14.51
C PHE A 279 -1.45 -1.91 14.78
N GLY A 280 -2.76 -2.22 14.85
CA GLY A 280 -3.79 -1.21 15.10
C GLY A 280 -4.15 -0.35 13.89
N VAL A 281 -3.70 -0.69 12.70
CA VAL A 281 -4.05 -0.03 11.44
C VAL A 281 -5.08 -0.86 10.70
N ASN A 282 -6.25 -0.29 10.49
CA ASN A 282 -7.43 -0.98 9.97
C ASN A 282 -7.45 -1.18 8.46
N ASN A 283 -6.34 -1.00 7.74
CA ASN A 283 -6.38 -1.14 6.29
C ASN A 283 -4.99 -1.30 5.67
N TRP A 284 -4.70 -2.47 5.14
CA TRP A 284 -3.49 -2.75 4.37
C TRP A 284 -3.41 -2.00 3.04
N LYS A 285 -4.54 -1.51 2.51
CA LYS A 285 -4.53 -0.58 1.38
C LYS A 285 -3.76 0.69 1.70
N GLY A 286 -3.49 0.93 2.99
CA GLY A 286 -2.65 1.96 3.52
C GLY A 286 -1.49 1.41 4.34
N LEU A 287 -0.77 0.40 3.87
CA LEU A 287 0.55 0.11 4.39
C LEU A 287 1.37 1.38 4.33
N THR A 288 1.47 2.05 5.48
CA THR A 288 2.32 3.22 5.56
C THR A 288 3.76 2.72 5.46
N LEU A 289 4.56 3.47 4.74
CA LEU A 289 5.99 3.19 4.60
C LEU A 289 6.69 3.24 5.96
N ASP A 290 6.15 4.00 6.92
CA ASP A 290 6.59 3.98 8.31
C ASP A 290 6.39 2.61 8.98
N MET A 291 5.40 1.83 8.57
CA MET A 291 5.23 0.43 9.04
C MET A 291 6.31 -0.48 8.47
N PHE A 292 6.66 -0.34 7.20
CA PHE A 292 7.77 -1.08 6.61
C PHE A 292 9.10 -0.65 7.24
N ASP A 293 9.26 0.63 7.56
CA ASP A 293 10.42 1.15 8.26
C ASP A 293 10.53 0.58 9.69
N ALA A 294 9.41 0.40 10.38
CA ALA A 294 9.39 -0.28 11.67
C ALA A 294 9.73 -1.79 11.56
N TRP A 295 9.42 -2.43 10.46
CA TRP A 295 9.65 -3.87 10.27
C TRP A 295 11.12 -4.25 10.01
N LYS A 296 11.93 -3.37 9.47
CA LYS A 296 13.36 -3.65 9.26
C LYS A 296 14.09 -4.02 10.54
N ASP A 297 13.63 -3.50 11.69
CA ASP A 297 14.24 -3.66 13.01
C ASP A 297 13.63 -4.81 13.83
N ILE A 298 12.54 -5.44 13.34
CA ILE A 298 11.89 -6.52 14.07
C ILE A 298 12.56 -7.86 13.72
N ASN A 299 13.09 -8.53 14.72
CA ASN A 299 13.55 -9.90 14.58
C ASN A 299 12.36 -10.85 14.35
N ILE A 300 12.51 -11.72 13.37
CA ILE A 300 11.53 -12.68 12.86
C ILE A 300 10.71 -13.32 13.98
N GLY A 301 9.41 -13.15 13.88
CA GLY A 301 8.41 -13.81 14.71
C GLY A 301 7.08 -13.79 13.98
N ALA A 302 6.19 -14.71 14.30
CA ALA A 302 4.81 -14.62 13.82
C ALA A 302 4.19 -13.33 14.37
N VAL A 303 3.77 -12.44 13.49
CA VAL A 303 3.12 -11.19 13.85
C VAL A 303 1.69 -11.26 13.35
N GLY A 304 0.74 -11.52 14.25
CA GLY A 304 -0.65 -11.74 13.87
C GLY A 304 -0.84 -12.96 12.96
N ALA A 305 -1.63 -12.83 11.91
CA ALA A 305 -1.92 -13.89 10.94
C ALA A 305 -0.85 -14.06 9.85
N GLY A 306 0.29 -13.37 9.94
CA GLY A 306 1.33 -13.39 8.91
C GLY A 306 2.69 -13.82 9.42
N THR A 307 3.53 -14.26 8.51
CA THR A 307 4.94 -14.54 8.75
C THR A 307 5.79 -13.55 7.99
N TYR A 308 6.84 -13.04 8.61
CA TYR A 308 7.77 -12.22 7.91
C TYR A 308 9.24 -12.44 8.27
N ILE A 309 10.12 -12.19 7.32
CA ILE A 309 11.50 -12.60 7.34
C ILE A 309 12.33 -11.47 6.75
N THR A 310 13.45 -11.17 7.39
CA THR A 310 14.36 -10.12 6.93
C THR A 310 15.72 -10.72 6.54
N SER A 311 16.36 -10.17 5.49
CA SER A 311 17.78 -10.37 5.25
C SER A 311 18.59 -9.33 6.05
N ALA A 312 19.76 -9.72 6.54
CA ALA A 312 20.60 -8.82 7.33
C ALA A 312 21.24 -7.69 6.50
N THR A 313 21.64 -7.99 5.27
CA THR A 313 22.29 -7.08 4.33
C THR A 313 22.10 -7.64 2.93
N ASN A 314 22.54 -6.95 1.88
CA ASN A 314 22.47 -7.34 0.47
C ASN A 314 22.85 -8.81 0.17
N GLU A 315 22.14 -9.73 0.76
CA GLU A 315 22.31 -11.19 0.65
C GLU A 315 21.03 -11.81 0.09
N VAL A 316 21.16 -12.99 -0.52
CA VAL A 316 20.02 -13.78 -0.95
C VAL A 316 19.20 -14.16 0.29
N LEU A 317 17.92 -13.81 0.28
CA LEU A 317 16.97 -14.21 1.30
C LEU A 317 16.39 -15.58 0.93
N GLU A 318 16.76 -16.60 1.68
CA GLU A 318 16.09 -17.90 1.65
C GLU A 318 15.11 -17.95 2.83
N ALA A 319 13.82 -17.95 2.52
CA ALA A 319 12.77 -17.84 3.49
C ALA A 319 11.91 -19.11 3.52
N ALA A 320 11.56 -19.54 4.73
CA ALA A 320 10.54 -20.55 4.97
C ALA A 320 9.43 -19.90 5.81
N ALA A 321 8.34 -19.52 5.16
CA ALA A 321 7.20 -18.87 5.81
C ALA A 321 6.13 -19.89 6.14
N THR A 322 5.59 -19.84 7.36
CA THR A 322 4.49 -20.69 7.81
C THR A 322 3.15 -19.97 7.60
N THR A 323 2.09 -20.74 7.35
CA THR A 323 0.72 -20.22 7.36
C THR A 323 0.05 -20.55 8.69
N THR A 324 -0.85 -19.71 9.14
CA THR A 324 -1.64 -19.96 10.36
C THR A 324 -2.91 -20.75 10.10
N ASP A 325 -3.39 -20.76 8.85
CA ASP A 325 -4.68 -21.37 8.52
C ASP A 325 -4.59 -22.84 8.14
N LEU A 326 -3.40 -23.38 7.93
CA LEU A 326 -3.11 -24.82 7.79
C LEU A 326 -4.03 -25.58 6.83
N GLU A 327 -4.61 -24.90 5.86
CA GLU A 327 -5.53 -25.45 4.87
C GLU A 327 -4.82 -25.60 3.52
N LEU A 328 -5.25 -26.61 2.74
CA LEU A 328 -4.84 -26.77 1.35
C LEU A 328 -5.59 -25.77 0.46
N GLU A 329 -4.96 -25.40 -0.65
CA GLU A 329 -5.51 -24.43 -1.61
C GLU A 329 -5.88 -23.07 -0.98
N ASN A 330 -5.28 -22.76 0.18
CA ASN A 330 -5.48 -21.48 0.85
C ASN A 330 -4.73 -20.39 0.09
N PRO A 331 -5.41 -19.36 -0.43
CA PRO A 331 -4.77 -18.27 -1.15
C PRO A 331 -3.96 -17.40 -0.20
N LEU A 332 -2.77 -16.99 -0.65
CA LEU A 332 -1.79 -16.23 0.12
C LEU A 332 -1.36 -14.98 -0.63
N ASP A 333 -1.15 -13.91 0.10
CA ASP A 333 -0.46 -12.71 -0.36
C ASP A 333 0.98 -12.73 0.18
N VAL A 334 1.95 -12.58 -0.73
CA VAL A 334 3.37 -12.46 -0.39
C VAL A 334 3.86 -11.08 -0.81
N TYR A 335 4.32 -10.30 0.15
CA TYR A 335 4.93 -9.00 -0.09
C TYR A 335 6.43 -9.10 0.06
N VAL A 336 7.17 -8.58 -0.90
CA VAL A 336 8.62 -8.44 -0.82
C VAL A 336 8.99 -6.98 -0.93
N ILE A 337 9.78 -6.50 0.01
CA ILE A 337 10.17 -5.12 0.14
C ILE A 337 11.68 -5.02 -0.01
N ALA A 338 12.13 -4.21 -0.94
CA ALA A 338 13.54 -3.85 -1.11
C ALA A 338 13.82 -2.49 -0.48
N TYR A 339 14.87 -2.41 0.32
CA TYR A 339 15.34 -1.19 0.98
C TYR A 339 16.58 -0.67 0.30
N ASP A 340 16.68 0.66 0.18
CA ASP A 340 17.84 1.36 -0.33
C ASP A 340 19.00 1.42 0.68
N GLU A 341 20.11 2.05 0.30
CA GLU A 341 21.30 2.21 1.15
C GLU A 341 21.08 3.04 2.43
N MET A 342 20.00 3.83 2.48
CA MET A 342 19.58 4.59 3.67
C MET A 342 18.55 3.82 4.52
N TYR A 343 18.30 2.56 4.20
CA TYR A 343 17.27 1.72 4.81
C TYR A 343 15.85 2.31 4.66
N LYS A 344 15.59 3.00 3.56
CA LYS A 344 14.23 3.39 3.21
C LYS A 344 13.60 2.32 2.33
N PRO A 345 12.32 1.97 2.54
CA PRO A 345 11.59 1.12 1.62
C PRO A 345 11.55 1.81 0.26
N PHE A 346 12.06 1.14 -0.76
CA PHE A 346 12.17 1.70 -2.10
C PHE A 346 11.27 0.99 -3.11
N LEU A 347 11.09 -0.31 -2.98
CA LEU A 347 10.27 -1.10 -3.88
C LEU A 347 9.49 -2.12 -3.07
N VAL A 348 8.18 -2.17 -3.29
CA VAL A 348 7.31 -3.21 -2.75
C VAL A 348 6.64 -3.92 -3.90
N LYS A 349 6.79 -5.25 -3.94
CA LYS A 349 6.06 -6.11 -4.90
C LYS A 349 5.16 -7.06 -4.14
N LYS A 350 3.96 -7.26 -4.70
CA LYS A 350 2.97 -8.22 -4.20
C LYS A 350 2.91 -9.42 -5.16
N TYR A 351 2.92 -10.61 -4.61
CA TYR A 351 2.76 -11.86 -5.36
C TYR A 351 1.59 -12.63 -4.78
N ALA A 352 0.71 -13.10 -5.66
CA ALA A 352 -0.32 -14.06 -5.29
C ALA A 352 0.30 -15.46 -5.21
N ASN A 353 0.03 -16.18 -4.15
CA ASN A 353 0.45 -17.57 -3.94
C ASN A 353 -0.70 -18.38 -3.36
N SER A 354 -0.50 -19.63 -3.09
CA SER A 354 -1.43 -20.49 -2.35
C SER A 354 -0.68 -21.65 -1.71
N THR A 355 -1.22 -22.20 -0.64
CA THR A 355 -0.84 -23.54 -0.20
C THR A 355 -1.16 -24.56 -1.32
N PRO A 356 -0.48 -25.72 -1.34
CA PRO A 356 -0.66 -26.69 -2.42
C PRO A 356 -2.07 -27.29 -2.42
N ALA A 357 -2.49 -27.78 -3.58
CA ALA A 357 -3.65 -28.62 -3.70
C ALA A 357 -3.40 -30.00 -3.07
N PHE A 358 -4.48 -30.67 -2.68
CA PHE A 358 -4.41 -32.03 -2.15
C PHE A 358 -3.73 -32.99 -3.14
N ASN A 359 -2.65 -33.66 -2.67
CA ASN A 359 -1.96 -34.69 -3.45
C ASN A 359 -2.42 -36.09 -3.01
N ALA A 360 -3.31 -36.70 -3.77
CA ALA A 360 -3.78 -38.04 -3.51
C ALA A 360 -2.69 -39.15 -3.56
N ASN A 361 -1.53 -38.83 -4.13
CA ASN A 361 -0.39 -39.74 -4.22
C ASN A 361 0.72 -39.45 -3.20
N ALA A 362 0.48 -38.53 -2.26
CA ALA A 362 1.45 -38.23 -1.21
C ALA A 362 1.75 -39.47 -0.39
N ALA A 363 3.04 -39.75 -0.21
CA ALA A 363 3.46 -40.87 0.67
C ALA A 363 3.06 -40.53 2.10
N LEU A 364 2.48 -41.50 2.79
CA LEU A 364 2.07 -41.37 4.19
C LEU A 364 3.23 -41.64 5.12
N PRO A 365 3.38 -40.88 6.21
CA PRO A 365 4.36 -41.19 7.25
C PRO A 365 3.95 -42.41 8.04
N ASP A 366 4.90 -43.00 8.75
CA ASP A 366 4.73 -44.19 9.60
C ASP A 366 5.23 -43.88 11.01
N ALA A 367 4.53 -44.37 12.02
CA ALA A 367 4.90 -44.23 13.43
C ALA A 367 6.33 -44.73 13.73
N SER A 368 6.80 -45.73 12.99
CA SER A 368 8.17 -46.27 13.10
C SER A 368 9.26 -45.29 12.67
N ASP A 369 8.89 -44.20 11.99
CA ASP A 369 9.81 -43.11 11.61
C ASP A 369 10.28 -42.29 12.81
N PHE A 370 9.60 -42.43 13.97
CA PHE A 370 9.88 -41.66 15.17
C PHE A 370 10.51 -42.46 16.28
N THR A 371 11.45 -41.82 16.97
CA THR A 371 11.95 -42.26 18.28
C THR A 371 11.67 -41.19 19.30
N ILE A 372 10.84 -41.53 20.30
CA ILE A 372 10.42 -40.61 21.35
C ILE A 372 11.07 -41.07 22.67
N THR A 373 11.80 -40.17 23.31
CA THR A 373 12.47 -40.42 24.59
C THR A 373 12.08 -39.37 25.60
N VAL A 374 11.71 -39.81 26.80
CA VAL A 374 11.43 -38.94 27.96
C VAL A 374 12.45 -39.19 29.04
N THR A 375 13.11 -38.15 29.54
CA THR A 375 14.14 -38.22 30.59
C THR A 375 13.95 -37.18 31.65
N ASP A 376 14.69 -37.28 32.75
CA ASP A 376 14.75 -36.32 33.84
C ASP A 376 13.35 -35.92 34.40
N VAL A 377 12.52 -36.95 34.58
CA VAL A 377 11.14 -36.76 35.04
C VAL A 377 11.13 -36.35 36.51
N THR A 378 10.56 -35.18 36.78
CA THR A 378 10.38 -34.59 38.11
C THR A 378 8.93 -34.02 38.24
N MET A 379 8.56 -33.59 39.45
CA MET A 379 7.29 -32.88 39.65
C MET A 379 7.28 -31.46 39.04
N GLU A 380 8.43 -30.95 38.63
CA GLU A 380 8.56 -29.63 38.02
C GLU A 380 8.59 -29.67 36.50
N GLY A 381 8.91 -30.85 35.92
CA GLY A 381 9.00 -31.05 34.47
C GLY A 381 9.75 -32.28 34.05
N PHE A 382 9.94 -32.41 32.75
CA PHE A 382 10.66 -33.51 32.11
C PHE A 382 11.22 -33.11 30.75
N ASN A 383 12.23 -33.83 30.28
CA ASN A 383 12.80 -33.60 28.96
C ASN A 383 12.17 -34.56 27.93
N ILE A 384 11.84 -34.02 26.76
CA ILE A 384 11.30 -34.76 25.62
C ILE A 384 12.29 -34.64 24.47
N ALA A 385 12.71 -35.78 23.93
CA ALA A 385 13.47 -35.83 22.68
C ALA A 385 12.66 -36.60 21.64
N ILE A 386 12.42 -35.99 20.49
CA ILE A 386 11.75 -36.57 19.35
C ILE A 386 12.69 -36.52 18.14
N ASN A 387 13.04 -37.68 17.65
CA ASN A 387 13.84 -37.83 16.45
C ASN A 387 13.04 -38.54 15.37
N TYR A 388 13.21 -38.14 14.11
CA TYR A 388 12.58 -38.80 12.98
C TYR A 388 13.60 -39.14 11.90
N THR A 389 13.28 -40.16 11.07
CA THR A 389 14.20 -40.72 10.08
C THR A 389 13.62 -40.80 8.67
N SER A 390 12.35 -40.41 8.47
CA SER A 390 11.64 -40.55 7.19
C SER A 390 11.57 -39.26 6.40
N ASP A 391 11.74 -39.36 5.08
CA ASP A 391 11.51 -38.27 4.15
C ASP A 391 10.00 -38.01 3.85
N ASN A 392 9.13 -38.96 4.25
CA ASN A 392 7.68 -38.83 4.05
C ASN A 392 7.03 -37.89 5.04
N THR A 393 7.63 -37.65 6.21
CA THR A 393 7.16 -36.70 7.20
C THR A 393 7.59 -35.30 6.79
N ARG A 394 6.63 -34.39 6.60
CA ARG A 394 6.87 -32.97 6.32
C ARG A 394 6.83 -32.14 7.59
N ALA A 395 5.93 -32.49 8.50
CA ALA A 395 5.76 -31.86 9.79
C ALA A 395 5.25 -32.88 10.81
N TYR A 396 5.34 -32.56 12.08
CA TYR A 396 4.71 -33.32 13.13
C TYR A 396 4.26 -32.39 14.26
N PHE A 397 3.17 -32.81 14.91
CA PHE A 397 2.68 -32.24 16.14
C PHE A 397 2.90 -33.25 17.27
N TYR A 398 3.24 -32.81 18.48
CA TYR A 398 3.24 -33.70 19.63
C TYR A 398 2.38 -33.16 20.76
N ASP A 399 1.86 -34.10 21.56
CA ASP A 399 1.04 -33.78 22.71
C ASP A 399 1.38 -34.69 23.89
N ILE A 400 1.01 -34.24 25.09
CA ILE A 400 1.18 -35.00 26.33
C ILE A 400 -0.14 -35.68 26.62
N ILE A 401 -0.14 -37.01 26.57
CA ILE A 401 -1.35 -37.84 26.70
C ILE A 401 -1.39 -38.39 28.12
N SER A 402 -2.46 -38.12 28.86
CA SER A 402 -2.63 -38.68 30.18
C SER A 402 -2.89 -40.19 30.11
N GLY A 403 -2.37 -40.92 31.08
CA GLY A 403 -2.60 -42.37 31.16
C GLY A 403 -4.08 -42.72 31.34
N ASP A 404 -4.85 -41.88 32.06
CA ASP A 404 -6.28 -42.09 32.21
C ASP A 404 -7.03 -41.97 30.86
N TYR A 405 -6.67 -40.96 30.07
CA TYR A 405 -7.25 -40.81 28.72
C TYR A 405 -6.92 -42.04 27.83
N TRP A 406 -5.66 -42.41 27.75
CA TRP A 406 -5.19 -43.50 26.90
C TRP A 406 -5.74 -44.87 27.34
N ASP A 407 -5.65 -45.20 28.64
CA ASP A 407 -5.99 -46.50 29.15
C ASP A 407 -7.51 -46.71 29.35
N ASN A 408 -8.24 -45.67 29.78
CA ASN A 408 -9.60 -45.79 30.26
C ASN A 408 -10.65 -45.10 29.37
N GLN A 409 -10.32 -43.97 28.71
CA GLN A 409 -11.31 -43.25 27.91
C GLN A 409 -11.34 -43.72 26.46
N ILE A 410 -10.18 -43.96 25.84
CA ILE A 410 -10.10 -44.47 24.47
C ILE A 410 -9.65 -45.91 24.36
N GLU A 411 -9.38 -46.61 25.47
CA GLU A 411 -9.09 -48.05 25.55
C GLU A 411 -8.00 -48.48 24.55
N HIS A 412 -6.94 -47.70 24.40
CA HIS A 412 -5.82 -47.90 23.46
C HIS A 412 -6.19 -47.81 21.97
N ASP A 413 -7.26 -47.09 21.63
CA ASP A 413 -7.65 -46.88 20.25
C ASP A 413 -6.78 -45.80 19.61
N MET A 414 -5.85 -46.20 18.75
CA MET A 414 -4.93 -45.30 18.05
C MET A 414 -5.66 -44.37 17.05
N ALA A 415 -6.78 -44.81 16.50
CA ALA A 415 -7.56 -43.95 15.58
C ALA A 415 -8.28 -42.83 16.36
N ALA A 416 -8.79 -43.16 17.55
CA ALA A 416 -9.37 -42.15 18.45
C ALA A 416 -8.28 -41.17 18.93
N LEU A 417 -7.09 -41.66 19.31
CA LEU A 417 -5.96 -40.80 19.66
C LEU A 417 -5.58 -39.88 18.53
N LYS A 418 -5.49 -40.37 17.29
CA LYS A 418 -5.18 -39.55 16.12
C LYS A 418 -6.20 -38.41 15.94
N ASN A 419 -7.49 -38.70 16.04
CA ASN A 419 -8.52 -37.67 15.89
C ASN A 419 -8.44 -36.59 16.99
N GLU A 420 -8.13 -36.98 18.21
CA GLU A 420 -7.91 -36.05 19.31
C GLU A 420 -6.69 -35.17 19.04
N MET A 421 -5.58 -35.76 18.62
CA MET A 421 -4.37 -35.02 18.28
C MET A 421 -4.58 -34.07 17.10
N ILE A 422 -5.38 -34.44 16.09
CA ILE A 422 -5.77 -33.52 15.01
C ILE A 422 -6.55 -32.33 15.58
N THR A 423 -7.52 -32.58 16.47
CA THR A 423 -8.31 -31.53 17.10
C THR A 423 -7.44 -30.57 17.90
N ASN A 424 -6.51 -31.12 18.68
CA ASN A 424 -5.56 -30.34 19.48
C ASN A 424 -4.61 -29.53 18.58
N TYR A 425 -4.10 -30.14 17.51
CA TYR A 425 -3.27 -29.46 16.52
C TYR A 425 -4.00 -28.27 15.87
N LEU A 426 -5.24 -28.46 15.40
CA LEU A 426 -6.03 -27.39 14.81
C LEU A 426 -6.36 -26.26 15.80
N SER A 427 -6.53 -26.60 17.09
CA SER A 427 -6.78 -25.63 18.14
C SER A 427 -5.54 -24.83 18.54
N LEU A 428 -4.37 -25.49 18.58
CA LEU A 428 -3.12 -24.90 19.06
C LEU A 428 -2.32 -24.21 17.93
N GLY A 429 -2.51 -24.64 16.68
CA GLY A 429 -1.95 -23.98 15.49
C GLY A 429 -0.42 -24.06 15.35
N TRP A 430 0.25 -25.07 15.94
CA TRP A 430 1.69 -25.21 15.81
C TRP A 430 2.13 -26.64 15.46
N CYS A 431 3.25 -26.76 14.78
CA CYS A 431 3.90 -28.03 14.48
C CYS A 431 5.42 -27.86 14.32
N TYR A 432 6.15 -28.95 14.30
CA TYR A 432 7.57 -28.98 14.01
C TYR A 432 7.84 -29.45 12.59
N ASN A 433 8.61 -28.66 11.86
CA ASN A 433 9.01 -28.98 10.51
C ASN A 433 10.28 -29.83 10.54
N ARG A 434 10.26 -31.08 10.03
CA ARG A 434 11.42 -31.95 9.74
C ARG A 434 12.63 -31.77 10.66
N LYS A 435 12.40 -31.44 11.91
CA LYS A 435 13.43 -31.10 12.88
C LYS A 435 13.33 -32.03 14.08
N SER A 436 14.37 -32.80 14.34
CA SER A 436 14.51 -33.46 15.64
C SER A 436 14.52 -32.38 16.74
N ILE A 437 13.81 -32.62 17.81
CA ILE A 437 13.73 -31.69 18.94
C ILE A 437 14.22 -32.31 20.24
N GLU A 438 14.78 -31.45 21.09
CA GLU A 438 14.96 -31.69 22.51
C GLU A 438 14.29 -30.55 23.23
N ASN A 439 13.24 -30.81 24.00
CA ASN A 439 12.45 -29.82 24.70
C ASN A 439 12.37 -30.12 26.19
N ASN A 440 12.53 -29.10 27.01
CA ASN A 440 12.29 -29.19 28.46
C ASN A 440 10.85 -28.71 28.70
N TYR A 441 9.97 -29.62 29.08
CA TYR A 441 8.60 -29.32 29.44
C TYR A 441 8.53 -28.95 30.94
N VAL A 442 8.03 -27.75 31.22
CA VAL A 442 7.77 -27.27 32.59
C VAL A 442 6.32 -27.54 32.93
N ILE A 443 6.08 -28.28 33.98
CA ILE A 443 4.71 -28.60 34.44
C ILE A 443 4.08 -27.33 35.03
N ASP A 444 2.91 -26.97 34.53
CA ASP A 444 2.06 -25.97 35.15
C ASP A 444 1.29 -26.60 36.30
N PRO A 445 1.57 -26.20 37.56
CA PRO A 445 0.92 -26.80 38.72
C PRO A 445 -0.59 -26.49 38.83
N SER A 446 -1.11 -25.62 37.97
CA SER A 446 -2.55 -25.38 37.87
C SER A 446 -3.31 -26.44 37.07
N ILE A 447 -2.60 -27.29 36.30
CA ILE A 447 -3.21 -28.36 35.51
C ILE A 447 -3.44 -29.57 36.44
N PRO A 448 -4.69 -29.98 36.67
CA PRO A 448 -5.04 -30.98 37.71
C PRO A 448 -4.52 -32.39 37.41
N ASP A 449 -4.16 -32.73 36.18
CA ASP A 449 -3.72 -34.06 35.79
C ASP A 449 -2.27 -34.35 36.19
N PHE A 450 -1.46 -33.32 36.41
CA PHE A 450 -0.06 -33.49 36.83
C PHE A 450 0.07 -33.68 38.34
N VAL A 451 -0.29 -34.89 38.79
CA VAL A 451 -0.18 -35.27 40.23
C VAL A 451 0.86 -36.34 40.43
N ALA A 452 1.34 -36.49 41.65
CA ALA A 452 2.33 -37.53 42.01
C ALA A 452 1.84 -38.92 41.61
N GLY A 453 2.73 -39.70 40.98
CA GLY A 453 2.45 -41.04 40.47
C GLY A 453 1.59 -41.12 39.20
N ALA A 454 1.15 -39.97 38.65
CA ALA A 454 0.38 -39.94 37.43
C ALA A 454 1.19 -40.48 36.22
N LYS A 455 0.51 -41.22 35.37
CA LYS A 455 1.07 -41.86 34.16
C LYS A 455 0.81 -41.00 32.94
N PHE A 456 1.80 -40.84 32.08
CA PHE A 456 1.72 -40.07 30.84
C PHE A 456 2.42 -40.76 29.69
N TYR A 457 2.11 -40.33 28.48
CA TYR A 457 2.77 -40.63 27.22
C TYR A 457 3.04 -39.38 26.45
N ILE A 458 3.97 -39.40 25.51
CA ILE A 458 4.12 -38.41 24.45
C ILE A 458 3.56 -39.02 23.16
N GLY A 459 2.50 -38.42 22.64
CA GLY A 459 1.97 -38.74 21.32
C GLY A 459 2.59 -37.84 20.25
N VAL A 460 2.92 -38.41 19.09
CA VAL A 460 3.42 -37.66 17.92
C VAL A 460 2.51 -37.97 16.74
N LEU A 461 1.89 -36.95 16.19
CA LEU A 461 1.10 -36.99 14.95
C LEU A 461 2.02 -36.58 13.79
N ALA A 462 2.33 -37.52 12.91
CA ALA A 462 3.10 -37.27 11.71
C ALA A 462 2.22 -36.81 10.56
N MET A 463 2.67 -35.82 9.83
CA MET A 463 1.94 -35.19 8.71
C MET A 463 2.80 -35.19 7.46
N ASN A 464 2.20 -35.50 6.31
CA ASN A 464 2.83 -35.34 5.01
C ASN A 464 2.52 -33.95 4.41
N GLU A 465 2.73 -33.75 3.12
CA GLU A 465 2.47 -32.50 2.40
C GLU A 465 0.99 -32.06 2.37
N ASN A 466 0.06 -32.98 2.68
CA ASN A 466 -1.37 -32.68 2.77
C ASN A 466 -1.81 -32.25 4.18
N GLY A 467 -0.93 -32.28 5.16
CA GLY A 467 -1.29 -32.01 6.55
C GLY A 467 -1.98 -33.20 7.25
N PRO A 468 -2.71 -32.91 8.33
CA PRO A 468 -3.46 -33.94 9.06
C PRO A 468 -4.70 -34.35 8.26
N ILE A 469 -4.87 -35.65 8.06
CA ILE A 469 -6.04 -36.18 7.34
C ILE A 469 -7.01 -36.77 8.36
N GLU A 470 -8.21 -36.20 8.46
CA GLU A 470 -9.29 -36.73 9.31
C GLU A 470 -9.64 -38.19 8.95
N GLY A 471 -9.89 -39.01 9.97
CA GLY A 471 -10.20 -40.42 9.78
C GLY A 471 -9.04 -41.23 9.21
N GLY A 472 -7.82 -40.67 9.26
CA GLY A 472 -6.63 -41.30 8.73
C GLY A 472 -6.15 -42.54 9.46
N ARG A 473 -5.01 -43.06 9.02
CA ARG A 473 -4.44 -44.32 9.48
C ARG A 473 -3.81 -44.17 10.87
N ALA A 474 -4.03 -45.17 11.72
CA ALA A 474 -3.44 -45.21 13.05
C ALA A 474 -1.90 -45.22 13.02
N GLU A 475 -1.32 -45.72 11.92
CA GLU A 475 0.12 -45.84 11.71
C GLU A 475 0.84 -44.47 11.62
N GLU A 476 0.11 -43.38 11.46
CA GLU A 476 0.66 -42.02 11.45
C GLU A 476 0.89 -41.42 12.85
N VAL A 477 0.48 -42.14 13.90
CA VAL A 477 0.68 -41.73 15.29
C VAL A 477 1.71 -42.60 15.97
N ALA A 478 2.77 -41.99 16.48
CA ALA A 478 3.72 -42.63 17.38
C ALA A 478 3.38 -42.31 18.85
N LEU A 479 3.56 -43.28 19.73
CA LEU A 479 3.38 -43.10 21.15
C LEU A 479 4.68 -43.54 21.88
N SER A 480 5.11 -42.72 22.87
CA SER A 480 6.27 -43.08 23.69
C SER A 480 5.98 -44.29 24.59
N GLU A 481 7.03 -44.89 25.17
CA GLU A 481 6.86 -45.68 26.39
C GLU A 481 6.21 -44.79 27.48
N PRO A 482 5.40 -45.41 28.38
CA PRO A 482 4.82 -44.67 29.48
C PRO A 482 5.89 -44.14 30.45
N PHE A 483 5.67 -42.97 30.97
CA PHE A 483 6.45 -42.42 32.08
C PHE A 483 5.55 -41.97 33.22
N TYR A 484 6.13 -41.86 34.42
CA TYR A 484 5.39 -41.56 35.63
C TYR A 484 6.01 -40.38 36.34
N LEU A 485 5.18 -39.48 36.85
CA LEU A 485 5.67 -38.47 37.76
C LEU A 485 6.09 -39.09 39.11
N PRO A 486 7.13 -38.58 39.74
CA PRO A 486 7.56 -39.06 41.07
C PRO A 486 6.43 -39.02 42.13
N GLU A 487 6.47 -39.95 43.09
CA GLU A 487 5.54 -39.96 44.26
C GLU A 487 5.85 -38.86 45.24
#